data_84fe83af1cd804b0b76f8c8ef5359f0e
#
_entry.id   84fe83af1cd804b0b76f8c8ef5359f0e
#
_cell.length_a   1.000
_cell.length_b   1.000
_cell.length_c   1.000
_cell.angle_alpha   90.00
_cell.angle_beta   90.00
_cell.angle_gamma   90.00
#
_symmetry.space_group_name_H-M   'P 1'
#
loop_
_entity.id
_entity.type
_entity.pdbx_description
1 polymer ?
#
loop_
_entity_poly.entity_id
_entity_poly.type
_entity_poly.pdbx_seq_one_letter_code
_entity_poly.pdbx_strand_id
1 'polypeptide(L)'
;MPRWISVFSVDDVENGQHRVVDIDDTEVVIFKVDNDFFAIENVCSHDGGEIASGVLENGEIICPRHGARFCIKTGDVKSPPAYEGVESYAVRIENNIVQIQNHLD
;
A
#
# COMPACT_ATOMS: atom_id res chain seq x y z
N MET A 1 12.08 17.28 7.58
CA MET A 1 11.72 16.27 8.59
C MET A 1 10.56 15.43 8.08
N PRO A 2 10.66 14.12 8.16
CA PRO A 2 9.51 13.30 7.79
C PRO A 2 8.35 13.57 8.75
N ARG A 3 7.15 13.57 8.18
CA ARG A 3 5.94 13.83 8.94
C ARG A 3 5.09 12.57 8.98
N TRP A 4 4.59 12.24 10.17
CA TRP A 4 3.69 11.09 10.35
C TRP A 4 2.24 11.57 10.28
N ILE A 5 1.45 10.89 9.47
CA ILE A 5 0.06 11.24 9.23
C ILE A 5 -0.81 10.12 9.77
N SER A 6 -1.73 10.47 10.67
CA SER A 6 -2.70 9.51 11.23
C SER A 6 -3.78 9.24 10.21
N VAL A 7 -4.06 7.97 9.94
CA VAL A 7 -5.02 7.61 8.88
C VAL A 7 -6.25 6.88 9.40
N PHE A 8 -6.10 5.91 10.31
CA PHE A 8 -7.25 5.20 10.88
C PHE A 8 -6.80 4.39 12.11
N SER A 9 -7.78 3.81 12.83
CA SER A 9 -7.50 2.94 13.97
C SER A 9 -7.12 1.54 13.49
N VAL A 10 -6.26 0.85 14.25
CA VAL A 10 -5.86 -0.53 13.93
C VAL A 10 -7.05 -1.47 13.79
N ASP A 11 -8.17 -1.17 14.47
CA ASP A 11 -9.36 -2.01 14.43
C ASP A 11 -10.29 -1.70 13.25
N ASP A 12 -9.99 -0.68 12.46
CA ASP A 12 -10.82 -0.30 11.33
C ASP A 12 -10.64 -1.20 10.11
N VAL A 13 -9.57 -2.01 10.10
CA VAL A 13 -9.25 -2.90 8.98
C VAL A 13 -8.94 -4.29 9.55
N GLU A 14 -9.50 -5.32 8.95
CA GLU A 14 -9.25 -6.70 9.35
C GLU A 14 -8.07 -7.29 8.56
N ASN A 15 -7.45 -8.34 9.12
CA ASN A 15 -6.38 -9.05 8.42
C ASN A 15 -6.85 -9.52 7.04
N GLY A 16 -6.04 -9.28 6.03
CA GLY A 16 -6.36 -9.58 4.65
C GLY A 16 -7.13 -8.50 3.93
N GLN A 17 -7.52 -7.44 4.64
CA GLN A 17 -8.25 -6.30 4.07
C GLN A 17 -7.33 -5.12 3.83
N HIS A 18 -7.85 -4.09 3.20
CA HIS A 18 -7.09 -2.89 2.90
C HIS A 18 -7.95 -1.63 3.03
N ARG A 19 -7.28 -0.49 3.05
CA ARG A 19 -7.92 0.82 3.02
C ARG A 19 -7.12 1.74 2.10
N VAL A 20 -7.81 2.52 1.28
CA VAL A 20 -7.17 3.53 0.42
C VAL A 20 -7.32 4.89 1.08
N VAL A 21 -6.23 5.64 1.16
CA VAL A 21 -6.22 7.00 1.71
C VAL A 21 -5.50 7.94 0.75
N ASP A 22 -5.82 9.23 0.83
CA ASP A 22 -5.13 10.26 0.05
C ASP A 22 -4.08 10.94 0.92
N ILE A 23 -2.85 10.97 0.42
CA ILE A 23 -1.74 11.66 1.06
C ILE A 23 -1.17 12.66 0.05
N ASP A 24 -1.46 13.94 0.25
CA ASP A 24 -0.97 15.01 -0.64
C ASP A 24 -1.22 14.69 -2.12
N ASP A 25 -2.48 14.38 -2.44
CA ASP A 25 -2.97 14.09 -3.79
C ASP A 25 -2.46 12.77 -4.36
N THR A 26 -1.84 11.92 -3.55
CA THR A 26 -1.43 10.57 -3.95
C THR A 26 -2.30 9.57 -3.23
N GLU A 27 -2.90 8.64 -3.97
CA GLU A 27 -3.62 7.53 -3.36
C GLU A 27 -2.65 6.48 -2.86
N VAL A 28 -2.79 6.12 -1.60
CA VAL A 28 -1.96 5.09 -0.95
C VAL A 28 -2.89 3.98 -0.47
N VAL A 29 -2.54 2.73 -0.77
CA VAL A 29 -3.27 1.59 -0.26
C VAL A 29 -2.51 0.99 0.91
N ILE A 30 -3.23 0.74 2.02
CA ILE A 30 -2.65 0.19 3.23
C ILE A 30 -3.30 -1.18 3.47
N PHE A 31 -2.47 -2.22 3.50
CA PHE A 31 -2.90 -3.60 3.71
C PHE A 31 -2.63 -4.02 5.15
N LYS A 32 -3.55 -4.79 5.73
CA LYS A 32 -3.31 -5.42 7.04
C LYS A 32 -3.10 -6.91 6.83
N VAL A 33 -1.93 -7.41 7.23
CA VAL A 33 -1.57 -8.82 7.10
C VAL A 33 -0.93 -9.28 8.42
N ASP A 34 -1.54 -10.26 9.07
CA ASP A 34 -1.06 -10.82 10.34
C ASP A 34 -0.79 -9.72 11.38
N ASN A 35 -1.71 -8.78 11.50
CA ASN A 35 -1.67 -7.63 12.42
C ASN A 35 -0.60 -6.59 12.09
N ASP A 36 0.11 -6.73 10.98
CA ASP A 36 1.05 -5.72 10.48
C ASP A 36 0.41 -4.93 9.35
N PHE A 37 0.86 -3.70 9.17
CA PHE A 37 0.35 -2.82 8.13
C PHE A 37 1.46 -2.47 7.14
N PHE A 38 1.12 -2.49 5.85
CA PHE A 38 2.05 -2.16 4.78
C PHE A 38 1.37 -1.21 3.81
N ALA A 39 2.08 -0.17 3.40
CA ALA A 39 1.51 0.89 2.56
C ALA A 39 2.35 1.07 1.31
N ILE A 40 1.68 1.05 0.16
CA ILE A 40 2.30 1.36 -1.12
C ILE A 40 1.39 2.29 -1.91
N GLU A 41 1.94 2.96 -2.90
CA GLU A 41 1.15 3.79 -3.80
C GLU A 41 0.12 2.94 -4.53
N ASN A 42 -1.12 3.44 -4.63
CA ASN A 42 -2.23 2.69 -5.23
C ASN A 42 -2.23 2.87 -6.74
N VAL A 43 -1.19 2.35 -7.39
CA VAL A 43 -1.02 2.47 -8.83
C VAL A 43 -0.29 1.25 -9.38
N CYS A 44 -0.73 0.79 -10.54
CA CYS A 44 0.01 -0.20 -11.32
C CYS A 44 0.93 0.58 -12.27
N SER A 45 2.24 0.39 -12.14
CA SER A 45 3.19 1.13 -12.98
C SER A 45 3.09 0.77 -14.45
N HIS A 46 2.43 -0.35 -14.78
CA HIS A 46 2.23 -0.78 -16.16
C HIS A 46 1.17 0.09 -16.87
N ASP A 47 0.03 0.32 -16.23
CA ASP A 47 -1.10 0.98 -16.91
C ASP A 47 -1.63 2.23 -16.18
N GLY A 48 -1.08 2.56 -15.02
CA GLY A 48 -1.51 3.73 -14.25
C GLY A 48 -2.83 3.57 -13.49
N GLY A 49 -3.49 2.41 -13.61
CA GLY A 49 -4.71 2.14 -12.88
C GLY A 49 -4.45 1.74 -11.44
N GLU A 50 -5.50 1.67 -10.63
CA GLU A 50 -5.38 1.29 -9.22
C GLU A 50 -5.10 -0.20 -9.06
N ILE A 51 -4.48 -0.58 -7.94
CA ILE A 51 -4.16 -1.98 -7.63
C ILE A 51 -4.92 -2.52 -6.42
N ALA A 52 -5.58 -1.65 -5.65
CA ALA A 52 -6.23 -2.04 -4.40
C ALA A 52 -7.29 -3.12 -4.58
N SER A 53 -7.99 -3.13 -5.72
CA SER A 53 -9.04 -4.11 -5.99
C SER A 53 -8.51 -5.48 -6.44
N GLY A 54 -7.20 -5.63 -6.57
CA GLY A 54 -6.59 -6.89 -6.96
C GLY A 54 -6.60 -7.91 -5.83
N VAL A 55 -5.98 -9.05 -6.09
CA VAL A 55 -5.89 -10.15 -5.12
C VAL A 55 -4.58 -10.04 -4.36
N LEU A 56 -4.65 -10.13 -3.04
CA LEU A 56 -3.48 -10.17 -2.16
C LEU A 56 -3.10 -11.64 -1.97
N GLU A 57 -1.86 -11.98 -2.31
CA GLU A 57 -1.39 -13.37 -2.24
C GLU A 57 0.09 -13.40 -1.85
N ASN A 58 0.40 -14.04 -0.74
CA ASN A 58 1.79 -14.24 -0.28
C ASN A 58 2.59 -12.92 -0.19
N GLY A 59 1.95 -11.86 0.31
CA GLY A 59 2.63 -10.56 0.46
C GLY A 59 2.76 -9.77 -0.82
N GLU A 60 2.07 -10.18 -1.88
CA GLU A 60 2.06 -9.48 -3.16
C GLU A 60 0.64 -9.11 -3.54
N ILE A 61 0.47 -7.92 -4.11
CA ILE A 61 -0.81 -7.50 -4.68
C ILE A 61 -0.76 -7.71 -6.18
N ILE A 62 -1.80 -8.34 -6.72
CA ILE A 62 -1.87 -8.69 -8.14
C ILE A 62 -2.77 -7.67 -8.83
N CYS A 63 -2.21 -6.95 -9.80
CA CYS A 63 -2.97 -5.96 -10.57
C CYS A 63 -4.17 -6.65 -11.22
N PRO A 64 -5.41 -6.12 -11.04
CA PRO A 64 -6.61 -6.82 -11.49
C PRO A 64 -6.77 -6.87 -13.01
N ARG A 65 -6.01 -6.10 -13.76
CA ARG A 65 -6.15 -6.02 -15.21
C ARG A 65 -5.26 -7.00 -15.97
N HIS A 66 -3.95 -7.02 -15.67
CA HIS A 66 -3.00 -7.82 -16.45
C HIS A 66 -2.10 -8.72 -15.60
N GLY A 67 -2.36 -8.79 -14.30
CA GLY A 67 -1.67 -9.75 -13.43
C GLY A 67 -0.26 -9.37 -12.98
N ALA A 68 0.16 -8.13 -13.17
CA ALA A 68 1.44 -7.68 -12.63
C ALA A 68 1.41 -7.78 -11.10
N ARG A 69 2.53 -8.17 -10.50
CA ARG A 69 2.62 -8.37 -9.04
C ARG A 69 3.58 -7.37 -8.42
N PHE A 70 3.20 -6.86 -7.25
CA PHE A 70 4.01 -5.91 -6.49
C PHE A 70 4.10 -6.37 -5.04
N CYS A 71 5.30 -6.29 -4.47
CA CYS A 71 5.50 -6.57 -3.05
C CYS A 71 4.87 -5.46 -2.21
N ILE A 72 3.98 -5.80 -1.27
CA ILE A 72 3.31 -4.77 -0.47
C ILE A 72 4.23 -4.14 0.58
N LYS A 73 5.36 -4.78 0.90
CA LYS A 73 6.31 -4.27 1.88
C LYS A 73 7.26 -3.24 1.29
N THR A 74 7.64 -3.41 0.04
CA THR A 74 8.70 -2.60 -0.59
C THR A 74 8.24 -1.83 -1.80
N GLY A 75 7.12 -2.24 -2.43
CA GLY A 75 6.69 -1.69 -3.70
C GLY A 75 7.42 -2.27 -4.90
N ASP A 76 8.35 -3.20 -4.68
CA ASP A 76 9.10 -3.81 -5.79
C ASP A 76 8.18 -4.57 -6.73
N VAL A 77 8.42 -4.43 -8.04
CA VAL A 77 7.73 -5.23 -9.04
C VAL A 77 8.26 -6.67 -8.99
N LYS A 78 7.32 -7.63 -9.03
CA LYS A 78 7.67 -9.05 -8.95
C LYS A 78 7.38 -9.82 -10.23
N SER A 79 6.53 -9.30 -11.11
CA SER A 79 6.26 -9.97 -12.37
C SER A 79 5.76 -8.99 -13.44
N PRO A 80 6.02 -9.32 -14.74
CA PRO A 80 5.47 -8.52 -15.83
C PRO A 80 3.94 -8.60 -15.83
N PRO A 81 3.24 -7.71 -16.53
CA PRO A 81 3.78 -6.74 -17.50
C PRO A 81 4.29 -5.45 -16.92
N ALA A 82 4.37 -5.30 -15.60
CA ALA A 82 5.01 -4.13 -15.00
C ALA A 82 6.51 -4.37 -14.87
N TYR A 83 7.30 -3.34 -15.11
CA TYR A 83 8.77 -3.41 -15.06
C TYR A 83 9.38 -2.44 -14.06
N GLU A 84 8.54 -1.60 -13.45
CA GLU A 84 8.97 -0.65 -12.42
C GLU A 84 8.17 -0.88 -11.16
N GLY A 85 8.80 -0.72 -10.01
CA GLY A 85 8.11 -0.76 -8.73
C GLY A 85 7.29 0.51 -8.50
N VAL A 86 6.59 0.54 -7.37
CA VAL A 86 5.83 1.71 -6.92
C VAL A 86 6.39 2.14 -5.56
N GLU A 87 6.04 3.36 -5.15
CA GLU A 87 6.53 3.89 -3.87
C GLU A 87 5.95 3.11 -2.70
N SER A 88 6.78 2.86 -1.69
CA SER A 88 6.34 2.32 -0.43
C SER A 88 6.44 3.40 0.66
N TYR A 89 5.65 3.24 1.72
CA TYR A 89 5.59 4.22 2.80
C TYR A 89 5.84 3.51 4.12
N ALA A 90 6.65 4.12 4.99
CA ALA A 90 6.85 3.60 6.33
C ALA A 90 5.53 3.71 7.11
N VAL A 91 5.23 2.70 7.90
CA VAL A 91 4.02 2.64 8.72
C VAL A 91 4.44 2.43 10.17
N ARG A 92 3.74 3.10 11.08
CA ARG A 92 3.88 2.83 12.51
C ARG A 92 2.52 2.86 13.17
N ILE A 93 2.45 2.30 14.38
CA ILE A 93 1.24 2.34 15.19
C ILE A 93 1.57 3.16 16.45
N GLU A 94 0.73 4.14 16.74
CA GLU A 94 0.88 5.03 17.87
C GLU A 94 -0.47 5.14 18.56
N ASN A 95 -0.59 4.69 19.81
CA ASN A 95 -1.86 4.70 20.56
C ASN A 95 -3.01 4.06 19.78
N ASN A 96 -2.76 2.90 19.16
CA ASN A 96 -3.71 2.16 18.33
C ASN A 96 -4.15 2.89 17.05
N ILE A 97 -3.43 3.93 16.66
CA ILE A 97 -3.69 4.65 15.41
C ILE A 97 -2.57 4.31 14.41
N VAL A 98 -2.97 3.93 13.21
CA VAL A 98 -2.04 3.67 12.11
C VAL A 98 -1.62 5.01 11.53
N GLN A 99 -0.31 5.19 11.40
CA GLN A 99 0.27 6.40 10.82
C GLN A 99 1.21 6.02 9.69
N ILE A 100 1.24 6.81 8.63
CA ILE A 100 2.19 6.65 7.56
C ILE A 100 3.06 7.87 7.42
N GLN A 101 4.29 7.65 6.95
CA GLN A 101 5.26 8.73 6.78
C GLN A 101 5.09 9.36 5.42
N ASN A 102 4.99 10.69 5.39
CA ASN A 102 4.88 11.43 4.14
C ASN A 102 6.27 11.59 3.52
N HIS A 103 6.45 11.08 2.29
CA HIS A 103 7.71 11.14 1.57
C HIS A 103 8.09 12.54 1.12
N LEU A 104 7.09 13.43 1.03
CA LEU A 104 7.31 14.77 0.50
C LEU A 104 7.83 15.76 1.55
N ASP A 105 7.88 15.36 2.81
CA ASP A 105 8.33 16.23 3.91
C ASP A 105 9.77 16.03 4.28
#